data_46a5bb0bb1c50b2b00f0af72eee755a3
#
_entry.id   46a5bb0bb1c50b2b00f0af72eee755a3
#
_cell.length_a   1.000
_cell.length_b   1.000
_cell.length_c   1.000
_cell.angle_alpha   90.00
_cell.angle_beta   90.00
_cell.angle_gamma   90.00
#
_symmetry.space_group_name_H-M   'P 1'
#
loop_
_entity.id
_entity.type
_entity.pdbx_description
1 polymer ?
#
loop_
_entity_poly.entity_id
_entity_poly.type
_entity_poly.pdbx_seq_one_letter_code
_entity_poly.pdbx_strand_id
1 'polypeptide(L)'
;MKFCIIIPAHNEEDSIGLTLDSLVKQSLLPQEIIVVNDNSTDKTKGIVEGFQQQFNFIKLVNNSSSNQHLPGTKIINAFYKGYDIANKDYDVICKFDADLIFPLNYLEQLAFHFNKDETVGMVAGYCYIEKNNQWILESITGKDHIRGALKAYTKSCFEAIGQLKTSMGWDTIDELLAKYFGYKLVLDDNLHVKHLKPTGASYNKAAKHLQGEAMYKMRYGITLTLLTAVKMSLKKKSWPYFYNYLVGYLKATFNNPERLITKDQGKFIRNLRWKGIKEKLF
;
A
#
# COMPACT_ATOMS: atom_id res chain seq x y z
N MET A 1 -13.84 15.03 -9.43
CA MET A 1 -13.21 14.56 -8.18
C MET A 1 -11.84 15.18 -7.99
N LYS A 2 -11.51 15.58 -6.79
CA LYS A 2 -10.24 16.19 -6.38
C LYS A 2 -9.34 15.11 -5.82
N PHE A 3 -8.25 14.80 -6.50
CA PHE A 3 -7.27 13.80 -6.07
C PHE A 3 -6.11 14.47 -5.36
N CYS A 4 -5.80 14.02 -4.13
CA CYS A 4 -4.57 14.32 -3.42
C CYS A 4 -3.66 13.07 -3.49
N ILE A 5 -2.49 13.20 -4.10
CA ILE A 5 -1.55 12.08 -4.28
C ILE A 5 -0.32 12.33 -3.41
N ILE A 6 0.04 11.34 -2.57
CA ILE A 6 1.23 11.39 -1.74
C ILE A 6 2.16 10.25 -2.15
N ILE A 7 3.40 10.62 -2.46
CA ILE A 7 4.44 9.72 -2.98
C ILE A 7 5.66 9.76 -2.04
N PRO A 8 5.79 8.79 -1.12
CA PRO A 8 7.05 8.59 -0.40
C PRO A 8 8.15 8.14 -1.37
N ALA A 9 9.31 8.79 -1.32
CA ALA A 9 10.45 8.51 -2.19
C ALA A 9 11.77 8.44 -1.40
N HIS A 10 12.60 7.43 -1.69
CA HIS A 10 13.94 7.26 -1.14
C HIS A 10 14.88 6.63 -2.16
N ASN A 11 15.81 7.40 -2.71
CA ASN A 11 16.74 6.96 -3.75
C ASN A 11 16.01 6.40 -4.98
N GLU A 12 15.22 7.26 -5.62
CA GLU A 12 14.35 6.94 -6.76
C GLU A 12 14.74 7.75 -8.02
N GLU A 13 16.01 8.14 -8.18
CA GLU A 13 16.46 8.98 -9.31
C GLU A 13 16.14 8.37 -10.68
N ASP A 14 16.14 7.02 -10.81
CA ASP A 14 15.87 6.33 -12.06
C ASP A 14 14.39 6.26 -12.41
N SER A 15 13.49 6.46 -11.44
CA SER A 15 12.05 6.14 -11.57
C SER A 15 11.12 7.32 -11.31
N ILE A 16 11.43 8.19 -10.33
CA ILE A 16 10.52 9.27 -9.91
C ILE A 16 10.14 10.22 -11.04
N GLY A 17 11.07 10.52 -11.96
CA GLY A 17 10.79 11.36 -13.12
C GLY A 17 9.73 10.75 -14.05
N LEU A 18 9.80 9.43 -14.29
CA LEU A 18 8.83 8.70 -15.09
C LEU A 18 7.45 8.64 -14.41
N THR A 19 7.45 8.47 -13.09
CA THR A 19 6.23 8.47 -12.28
C THR A 19 5.52 9.82 -12.37
N LEU A 20 6.24 10.92 -12.12
CA LEU A 20 5.69 12.27 -12.19
C LEU A 20 5.25 12.63 -13.60
N ASP A 21 6.04 12.30 -14.63
CA ASP A 21 5.68 12.54 -16.04
C ASP A 21 4.36 11.85 -16.40
N SER A 22 4.13 10.62 -15.94
CA SER A 22 2.87 9.91 -16.16
C SER A 22 1.68 10.53 -15.42
N LEU A 23 1.91 11.17 -14.27
CA LEU A 23 0.85 11.80 -13.46
C LEU A 23 0.49 13.22 -13.96
N VAL A 24 1.46 13.99 -14.47
CA VAL A 24 1.17 15.32 -15.04
C VAL A 24 0.50 15.26 -16.41
N LYS A 25 0.53 14.11 -17.06
CA LYS A 25 -0.11 13.85 -18.37
C LYS A 25 -1.49 13.19 -18.25
N GLN A 26 -2.01 12.99 -17.05
CA GLN A 26 -3.33 12.35 -16.86
C GLN A 26 -4.44 13.13 -17.56
N SER A 27 -5.42 12.42 -18.15
CA SER A 27 -6.64 13.01 -18.72
C SER A 27 -7.48 13.77 -17.69
N LEU A 28 -7.46 13.31 -16.43
CA LEU A 28 -7.96 14.02 -15.25
C LEU A 28 -6.79 14.38 -14.36
N LEU A 29 -6.40 15.64 -14.31
CA LEU A 29 -5.28 16.09 -13.50
C LEU A 29 -5.60 16.00 -11.99
N PRO A 30 -4.61 15.60 -11.16
CA PRO A 30 -4.77 15.66 -9.71
C PRO A 30 -4.80 17.11 -9.23
N GLN A 31 -5.49 17.35 -8.11
CA GLN A 31 -5.47 18.65 -7.44
C GLN A 31 -4.09 18.94 -6.83
N GLU A 32 -3.44 17.92 -6.32
CA GLU A 32 -2.16 18.04 -5.63
C GLU A 32 -1.36 16.74 -5.69
N ILE A 33 -0.06 16.85 -5.93
CA ILE A 33 0.91 15.77 -5.78
C ILE A 33 1.95 16.20 -4.75
N ILE A 34 2.14 15.43 -3.70
CA ILE A 34 3.12 15.69 -2.65
C ILE A 34 4.15 14.57 -2.68
N VAL A 35 5.36 14.88 -3.10
CA VAL A 35 6.49 13.96 -3.02
C VAL A 35 7.21 14.16 -1.70
N VAL A 36 7.34 13.10 -0.91
CA VAL A 36 8.07 13.12 0.36
C VAL A 36 9.43 12.46 0.14
N ASN A 37 10.47 13.29 0.00
CA ASN A 37 11.85 12.85 -0.12
C ASN A 37 12.38 12.44 1.26
N ASP A 38 12.48 11.13 1.51
CA ASP A 38 12.92 10.59 2.80
C ASP A 38 14.41 10.24 2.78
N ASN A 39 15.26 11.20 3.05
CA ASN A 39 16.74 11.03 3.11
C ASN A 39 17.37 10.48 1.82
N SER A 40 16.92 10.86 0.63
CA SER A 40 17.62 10.48 -0.60
C SER A 40 19.00 11.13 -0.68
N THR A 41 19.96 10.35 -1.14
CA THR A 41 21.35 10.75 -1.35
C THR A 41 21.73 10.89 -2.83
N ASP A 42 20.80 10.49 -3.71
CA ASP A 42 20.88 10.55 -5.17
C ASP A 42 20.20 11.82 -5.72
N LYS A 43 19.92 11.86 -7.02
CA LYS A 43 19.29 13.00 -7.70
C LYS A 43 17.77 13.08 -7.51
N THR A 44 17.15 12.21 -6.72
CA THR A 44 15.68 12.18 -6.50
C THR A 44 15.13 13.57 -6.18
N LYS A 45 15.74 14.28 -5.21
CA LYS A 45 15.32 15.62 -4.80
C LYS A 45 15.34 16.62 -5.97
N GLY A 46 16.46 16.69 -6.69
CA GLY A 46 16.62 17.64 -7.80
C GLY A 46 15.65 17.40 -8.96
N ILE A 47 15.33 16.13 -9.23
CA ILE A 47 14.33 15.78 -10.24
C ILE A 47 12.95 16.30 -9.83
N VAL A 48 12.54 16.11 -8.58
CA VAL A 48 11.23 16.58 -8.09
C VAL A 48 11.17 18.11 -8.06
N GLU A 49 12.24 18.80 -7.68
CA GLU A 49 12.34 20.27 -7.74
C GLU A 49 12.14 20.80 -9.16
N GLY A 50 12.67 20.10 -10.18
CA GLY A 50 12.44 20.44 -11.59
C GLY A 50 10.97 20.33 -12.00
N PHE A 51 10.24 19.32 -11.54
CA PHE A 51 8.80 19.21 -11.77
C PHE A 51 8.00 20.26 -10.98
N GLN A 52 8.37 20.56 -9.76
CA GLN A 52 7.73 21.60 -8.94
C GLN A 52 7.80 22.98 -9.58
N GLN A 53 8.90 23.30 -10.26
CA GLN A 53 9.03 24.56 -10.99
C GLN A 53 8.09 24.66 -12.21
N GLN A 54 7.74 23.53 -12.83
CA GLN A 54 6.92 23.47 -14.03
C GLN A 54 5.41 23.31 -13.71
N PHE A 55 5.08 22.66 -12.58
CA PHE A 55 3.71 22.30 -12.20
C PHE A 55 3.40 22.77 -10.78
N ASN A 56 2.54 23.77 -10.66
CA ASN A 56 2.20 24.41 -9.37
C ASN A 56 1.45 23.50 -8.38
N PHE A 57 0.89 22.38 -8.85
CA PHE A 57 0.22 21.39 -8.03
C PHE A 57 1.16 20.30 -7.49
N ILE A 58 2.46 20.36 -7.82
CA ILE A 58 3.49 19.45 -7.26
C ILE A 58 4.21 20.14 -6.11
N LYS A 59 4.30 19.45 -4.98
CA LYS A 59 5.02 19.90 -3.78
C LYS A 59 6.07 18.88 -3.37
N LEU A 60 7.22 19.39 -2.92
CA LEU A 60 8.30 18.58 -2.34
C LEU A 60 8.36 18.81 -0.83
N VAL A 61 8.40 17.72 -0.08
CA VAL A 61 8.66 17.72 1.36
C VAL A 61 9.92 16.91 1.64
N ASN A 62 10.88 17.51 2.32
CA ASN A 62 12.05 16.78 2.79
C ASN A 62 11.76 16.21 4.20
N ASN A 63 11.97 14.92 4.36
CA ASN A 63 11.87 14.21 5.64
C ASN A 63 13.22 13.60 6.01
N SER A 64 13.52 13.59 7.31
CA SER A 64 14.73 12.97 7.84
C SER A 64 14.33 11.83 8.77
N SER A 65 14.10 10.64 8.21
CA SER A 65 13.83 9.46 9.01
C SER A 65 15.14 8.81 9.50
N SER A 66 15.05 8.05 10.60
CA SER A 66 16.19 7.26 11.10
C SER A 66 16.59 6.18 10.09
N ASN A 67 17.88 5.79 10.08
CA ASN A 67 18.39 4.75 9.19
C ASN A 67 17.91 3.34 9.53
N GLN A 68 17.10 3.14 10.56
CA GLN A 68 16.54 1.85 10.91
C GLN A 68 15.55 1.39 9.84
N HIS A 69 15.82 0.25 9.22
CA HIS A 69 14.93 -0.34 8.23
C HIS A 69 13.74 -1.02 8.92
N LEU A 70 12.61 -0.30 8.98
CA LEU A 70 11.34 -0.79 9.53
C LEU A 70 10.31 -0.95 8.41
N PRO A 71 10.21 -2.14 7.79
CA PRO A 71 9.27 -2.38 6.69
C PRO A 71 7.82 -2.03 7.05
N GLY A 72 7.14 -1.32 6.16
CA GLY A 72 5.77 -0.84 6.35
C GLY A 72 5.65 0.41 7.23
N THR A 73 6.50 0.57 8.24
CA THR A 73 6.46 1.72 9.16
C THR A 73 7.03 2.98 8.50
N LYS A 74 8.21 2.86 7.88
CA LYS A 74 8.92 3.99 7.28
C LYS A 74 8.11 4.67 6.17
N ILE A 75 7.58 3.87 5.26
CA ILE A 75 6.80 4.39 4.12
C ILE A 75 5.51 5.08 4.58
N ILE A 76 4.86 4.58 5.63
CA ILE A 76 3.65 5.19 6.17
C ILE A 76 3.98 6.46 6.98
N ASN A 77 5.09 6.50 7.71
CA ASN A 77 5.56 7.72 8.36
C ASN A 77 5.89 8.81 7.33
N ALA A 78 6.56 8.47 6.23
CA ALA A 78 6.80 9.41 5.14
C ALA A 78 5.48 9.87 4.49
N PHE A 79 4.52 8.95 4.25
CA PHE A 79 3.19 9.32 3.79
C PHE A 79 2.54 10.37 4.71
N TYR A 80 2.60 10.19 6.03
CA TYR A 80 2.01 11.17 6.97
C TYR A 80 2.69 12.53 6.93
N LYS A 81 4.01 12.60 6.67
CA LYS A 81 4.67 13.90 6.45
C LYS A 81 4.09 14.66 5.27
N GLY A 82 3.75 13.96 4.19
CA GLY A 82 3.02 14.55 3.08
C GLY A 82 1.58 14.89 3.45
N TYR A 83 0.91 13.98 4.15
CA TYR A 83 -0.47 14.18 4.57
C TYR A 83 -0.63 15.39 5.49
N ASP A 84 0.32 15.67 6.37
CA ASP A 84 0.27 16.81 7.31
C ASP A 84 0.16 18.17 6.59
N ILE A 85 0.80 18.31 5.42
CA ILE A 85 0.78 19.54 4.63
C ILE A 85 -0.26 19.54 3.49
N ALA A 86 -0.91 18.41 3.24
CA ALA A 86 -1.90 18.26 2.18
C ALA A 86 -3.13 19.16 2.41
N ASN A 87 -3.66 19.71 1.32
CA ASN A 87 -4.98 20.33 1.35
C ASN A 87 -6.04 19.29 1.71
N LYS A 88 -6.79 19.51 2.78
CA LYS A 88 -7.81 18.55 3.25
C LYS A 88 -9.13 18.63 2.47
N ASP A 89 -9.23 19.52 1.49
CA ASP A 89 -10.36 19.63 0.55
C ASP A 89 -10.12 18.72 -0.67
N TYR A 90 -9.98 17.41 -0.42
CA TYR A 90 -9.90 16.36 -1.43
C TYR A 90 -11.09 15.39 -1.31
N ASP A 91 -11.46 14.77 -2.44
CA ASP A 91 -12.46 13.69 -2.49
C ASP A 91 -11.77 12.33 -2.36
N VAL A 92 -10.59 12.18 -2.95
CA VAL A 92 -9.80 10.94 -3.00
C VAL A 92 -8.37 11.21 -2.55
N ILE A 93 -7.87 10.38 -1.64
CA ILE A 93 -6.47 10.37 -1.24
C ILE A 93 -5.77 9.12 -1.78
N CYS A 94 -4.61 9.33 -2.37
CA CYS A 94 -3.80 8.27 -2.93
C CYS A 94 -2.44 8.17 -2.22
N LYS A 95 -2.02 6.93 -1.94
CA LYS A 95 -0.63 6.60 -1.61
C LYS A 95 -0.08 5.81 -2.79
N PHE A 96 0.79 6.44 -3.56
CA PHE A 96 1.47 5.79 -4.69
C PHE A 96 2.96 5.63 -4.41
N ASP A 97 3.56 4.56 -4.96
CA ASP A 97 5.01 4.39 -4.93
C ASP A 97 5.68 5.27 -6.00
N ALA A 98 6.97 5.52 -5.86
CA ALA A 98 7.75 6.45 -6.68
C ALA A 98 8.30 5.81 -7.97
N ASP A 99 7.96 4.57 -8.26
CA ASP A 99 8.48 3.75 -9.36
C ASP A 99 7.38 3.17 -10.24
N LEU A 100 6.32 3.96 -10.46
CA LEU A 100 5.14 3.57 -11.22
C LEU A 100 4.98 4.43 -12.48
N ILE A 101 4.56 3.82 -13.60
CA ILE A 101 4.09 4.54 -14.78
C ILE A 101 2.60 4.23 -14.97
N PHE A 102 1.78 5.26 -14.85
CA PHE A 102 0.33 5.16 -14.95
C PHE A 102 -0.14 5.29 -16.40
N PRO A 103 -1.21 4.58 -16.83
CA PRO A 103 -1.86 4.86 -18.10
C PRO A 103 -2.52 6.24 -18.06
N LEU A 104 -2.67 6.87 -19.22
CA LEU A 104 -3.12 8.26 -19.39
C LEU A 104 -4.48 8.56 -18.69
N ASN A 105 -5.37 7.58 -18.65
CA ASN A 105 -6.72 7.70 -18.10
C ASN A 105 -6.86 7.11 -16.69
N TYR A 106 -5.77 6.89 -15.96
CA TYR A 106 -5.82 6.19 -14.68
C TYR A 106 -6.72 6.88 -13.66
N LEU A 107 -6.49 8.17 -13.39
CA LEU A 107 -7.27 8.93 -12.41
C LEU A 107 -8.74 9.13 -12.85
N GLU A 108 -8.97 9.28 -14.16
CA GLU A 108 -10.31 9.36 -14.72
C GLU A 108 -11.11 8.07 -14.48
N GLN A 109 -10.49 6.90 -14.67
CA GLN A 109 -11.14 5.62 -14.41
C GLN A 109 -11.35 5.38 -12.92
N LEU A 110 -10.43 5.78 -12.05
CA LEU A 110 -10.70 5.76 -10.60
C LEU A 110 -11.92 6.62 -10.25
N ALA A 111 -12.00 7.84 -10.80
CA ALA A 111 -13.14 8.73 -10.59
C ALA A 111 -14.44 8.14 -11.10
N PHE A 112 -14.43 7.48 -12.26
CA PHE A 112 -15.59 6.77 -12.80
C PHE A 112 -16.13 5.72 -11.82
N HIS A 113 -15.26 4.86 -11.28
CA HIS A 113 -15.68 3.83 -10.33
C HIS A 113 -16.23 4.41 -9.04
N PHE A 114 -15.60 5.44 -8.48
CA PHE A 114 -16.07 6.10 -7.27
C PHE A 114 -17.43 6.83 -7.47
N ASN A 115 -17.63 7.46 -8.63
CA ASN A 115 -18.89 8.14 -8.94
C ASN A 115 -20.03 7.17 -9.26
N LYS A 116 -19.72 5.99 -9.78
CA LYS A 116 -20.71 4.98 -10.17
C LYS A 116 -21.39 4.31 -8.99
N ASP A 117 -20.69 4.16 -7.86
CA ASP A 117 -21.19 3.47 -6.67
C ASP A 117 -20.56 4.08 -5.41
N GLU A 118 -21.36 4.82 -4.63
CA GLU A 118 -20.92 5.49 -3.39
C GLU A 118 -20.43 4.52 -2.31
N THR A 119 -20.75 3.24 -2.42
CA THR A 119 -20.24 2.20 -1.51
C THR A 119 -18.80 1.78 -1.84
N VAL A 120 -18.26 2.20 -2.99
CA VAL A 120 -16.86 1.95 -3.36
C VAL A 120 -15.95 2.87 -2.55
N GLY A 121 -15.15 2.28 -1.68
CA GLY A 121 -14.21 3.01 -0.83
C GLY A 121 -12.77 3.00 -1.34
N MET A 122 -12.40 1.99 -2.13
CA MET A 122 -11.06 1.83 -2.67
C MET A 122 -11.11 1.35 -4.12
N VAL A 123 -10.26 1.94 -4.97
CA VAL A 123 -10.12 1.54 -6.38
C VAL A 123 -8.65 1.49 -6.75
N ALA A 124 -8.25 0.52 -7.57
CA ALA A 124 -6.92 0.49 -8.18
C ALA A 124 -6.92 -0.30 -9.50
N GLY A 125 -5.84 -0.17 -10.26
CA GLY A 125 -5.47 -1.09 -11.32
C GLY A 125 -4.53 -2.21 -10.85
N TYR A 126 -3.92 -2.89 -11.81
CA TYR A 126 -2.95 -3.94 -11.56
C TYR A 126 -1.52 -3.50 -11.90
N CYS A 127 -0.55 -3.92 -11.09
CA CYS A 127 0.86 -3.71 -11.36
C CYS A 127 1.38 -4.75 -12.36
N TYR A 128 2.13 -4.27 -13.34
CA TYR A 128 2.84 -5.08 -14.33
C TYR A 128 4.34 -4.81 -14.21
N ILE A 129 5.14 -5.86 -14.20
CA ILE A 129 6.60 -5.79 -14.17
C ILE A 129 7.17 -6.23 -15.53
N GLU A 130 8.30 -5.65 -15.90
CA GLU A 130 9.01 -6.07 -17.10
C GLU A 130 9.80 -7.36 -16.83
N LYS A 131 9.59 -8.35 -17.70
CA LYS A 131 10.35 -9.59 -17.71
C LYS A 131 10.55 -10.06 -19.15
N ASN A 132 11.78 -10.27 -19.55
CA ASN A 132 12.14 -10.66 -20.92
C ASN A 132 11.54 -9.73 -22.00
N ASN A 133 11.63 -8.41 -21.79
CA ASN A 133 11.07 -7.35 -22.64
C ASN A 133 9.52 -7.43 -22.81
N GLN A 134 8.83 -8.06 -21.88
CA GLN A 134 7.36 -8.11 -21.85
C GLN A 134 6.83 -7.66 -20.50
N TRP A 135 5.75 -6.89 -20.52
CA TRP A 135 5.04 -6.49 -19.32
C TRP A 135 4.09 -7.59 -18.88
N ILE A 136 4.36 -8.22 -17.75
CA ILE A 136 3.56 -9.31 -17.18
C ILE A 136 2.95 -8.89 -15.86
N LEU A 137 1.76 -9.42 -15.57
CA LEU A 137 1.09 -9.19 -14.28
C LEU A 137 1.98 -9.59 -13.10
N GLU A 138 2.21 -8.69 -12.18
CA GLU A 138 2.97 -8.96 -10.96
C GLU A 138 2.13 -9.77 -9.95
N SER A 139 2.24 -11.10 -10.01
CA SER A 139 1.41 -12.07 -9.26
C SER A 139 1.94 -12.42 -7.88
N ILE A 140 2.30 -11.41 -7.04
CA ILE A 140 2.82 -11.68 -5.68
C ILE A 140 1.68 -11.95 -4.70
N THR A 141 0.54 -11.28 -4.86
CA THR A 141 -0.65 -11.37 -4.01
C THR A 141 -1.83 -11.97 -4.78
N GLY A 142 -2.96 -12.23 -4.11
CA GLY A 142 -4.19 -12.64 -4.79
C GLY A 142 -4.73 -11.53 -5.69
N LYS A 143 -5.54 -11.92 -6.70
CA LYS A 143 -6.17 -10.97 -7.64
C LYS A 143 -7.15 -9.99 -6.95
N ASP A 144 -7.56 -10.26 -5.71
CA ASP A 144 -8.53 -9.47 -4.94
C ASP A 144 -7.85 -8.50 -3.96
N HIS A 145 -6.54 -8.25 -4.12
CA HIS A 145 -5.76 -7.41 -3.22
C HIS A 145 -5.19 -6.21 -3.96
N ILE A 146 -5.58 -5.01 -3.53
CA ILE A 146 -4.99 -3.75 -3.99
C ILE A 146 -3.58 -3.63 -3.40
N ARG A 147 -2.61 -3.52 -4.26
CA ARG A 147 -1.22 -3.42 -3.83
C ARG A 147 -0.95 -2.13 -3.06
N GLY A 148 -0.06 -2.21 -2.07
CA GLY A 148 0.37 -1.05 -1.29
C GLY A 148 0.94 0.10 -2.14
N ALA A 149 1.41 -0.22 -3.36
CA ALA A 149 1.91 0.74 -4.33
C ALA A 149 0.82 1.62 -4.98
N LEU A 150 -0.44 1.14 -5.04
CA LEU A 150 -1.54 1.73 -5.83
C LEU A 150 -2.77 2.11 -4.99
N LYS A 151 -2.60 2.42 -3.72
CA LYS A 151 -3.72 2.68 -2.81
C LYS A 151 -4.40 4.02 -3.12
N ALA A 152 -5.70 3.97 -3.44
CA ALA A 152 -6.58 5.13 -3.59
C ALA A 152 -7.86 4.90 -2.78
N TYR A 153 -8.22 5.90 -1.95
CA TYR A 153 -9.35 5.83 -1.03
C TYR A 153 -10.26 7.05 -1.21
N THR A 154 -11.57 6.85 -1.16
CA THR A 154 -12.45 8.00 -0.89
C THR A 154 -12.13 8.58 0.49
N LYS A 155 -12.33 9.88 0.67
CA LYS A 155 -12.11 10.55 1.96
C LYS A 155 -12.87 9.87 3.09
N SER A 156 -14.15 9.54 2.86
CA SER A 156 -14.99 8.85 3.84
C SER A 156 -14.45 7.46 4.24
N CYS A 157 -13.99 6.68 3.27
CA CYS A 157 -13.37 5.38 3.54
C CYS A 157 -12.07 5.53 4.33
N PHE A 158 -11.19 6.45 3.93
CA PHE A 158 -9.91 6.71 4.58
C PHE A 158 -10.08 7.12 6.05
N GLU A 159 -11.06 7.96 6.34
CA GLU A 159 -11.41 8.37 7.70
C GLU A 159 -12.04 7.21 8.50
N ALA A 160 -12.99 6.47 7.91
CA ALA A 160 -13.67 5.36 8.58
C ALA A 160 -12.71 4.24 9.01
N ILE A 161 -11.72 3.88 8.18
CA ILE A 161 -10.70 2.88 8.53
C ILE A 161 -9.71 3.38 9.60
N GLY A 162 -9.82 4.65 10.01
CA GLY A 162 -8.91 5.31 10.93
C GLY A 162 -7.53 5.48 10.33
N GLN A 163 -7.49 5.83 9.05
CA GLN A 163 -6.31 6.11 8.23
C GLN A 163 -5.33 4.92 8.14
N LEU A 164 -4.13 5.13 7.57
CA LEU A 164 -3.14 4.07 7.38
C LEU A 164 -2.47 3.69 8.71
N LYS A 165 -2.30 2.41 8.95
CA LYS A 165 -1.65 1.92 10.18
C LYS A 165 -0.14 1.83 9.98
N THR A 166 0.62 2.43 10.88
CA THR A 166 2.10 2.43 10.85
C THR A 166 2.64 1.09 11.32
N SER A 167 2.49 0.06 10.49
CA SER A 167 2.91 -1.31 10.81
C SER A 167 3.13 -2.14 9.56
N MET A 168 3.87 -3.24 9.70
CA MET A 168 3.85 -4.30 8.67
C MET A 168 2.41 -4.78 8.42
N GLY A 169 2.05 -5.01 7.16
CA GLY A 169 0.71 -5.46 6.75
C GLY A 169 -0.35 -4.36 6.74
N TRP A 170 0.06 -3.09 6.77
CA TRP A 170 -0.82 -1.92 6.66
C TRP A 170 -1.71 -1.99 5.41
N ASP A 171 -1.16 -2.46 4.29
CA ASP A 171 -1.82 -2.62 2.98
C ASP A 171 -2.83 -3.77 2.91
N THR A 172 -2.85 -4.60 3.94
CA THR A 172 -3.84 -5.68 4.12
C THR A 172 -4.92 -5.27 5.12
N ILE A 173 -4.51 -4.61 6.21
CA ILE A 173 -5.46 -4.26 7.27
C ILE A 173 -6.40 -3.13 6.83
N ASP A 174 -5.94 -2.20 6.00
CA ASP A 174 -6.76 -1.13 5.43
C ASP A 174 -7.95 -1.69 4.63
N GLU A 175 -7.72 -2.68 3.75
CA GLU A 175 -8.76 -3.35 3.00
C GLU A 175 -9.76 -4.11 3.87
N LEU A 176 -9.25 -4.78 4.90
CA LEU A 176 -10.09 -5.53 5.83
C LEU A 176 -10.95 -4.60 6.67
N LEU A 177 -10.43 -3.43 7.04
CA LEU A 177 -11.20 -2.39 7.71
C LEU A 177 -12.20 -1.73 6.77
N ALA A 178 -11.85 -1.45 5.51
CA ALA A 178 -12.79 -0.96 4.52
C ALA A 178 -13.99 -1.91 4.37
N LYS A 179 -13.74 -3.21 4.26
CA LYS A 179 -14.79 -4.25 4.24
C LYS A 179 -15.60 -4.31 5.54
N TYR A 180 -14.98 -4.11 6.70
CA TYR A 180 -15.66 -4.04 7.99
C TYR A 180 -16.65 -2.89 8.06
N PHE A 181 -16.30 -1.73 7.50
CA PHE A 181 -17.16 -0.57 7.43
C PHE A 181 -18.14 -0.56 6.24
N GLY A 182 -18.23 -1.68 5.51
CA GLY A 182 -19.19 -1.85 4.41
C GLY A 182 -18.74 -1.32 3.06
N TYR A 183 -17.51 -0.84 2.93
CA TYR A 183 -16.98 -0.37 1.65
C TYR A 183 -16.60 -1.52 0.71
N LYS A 184 -16.86 -1.31 -0.57
CA LYS A 184 -16.41 -2.18 -1.67
C LYS A 184 -15.01 -1.76 -2.12
N LEU A 185 -14.25 -2.76 -2.57
CA LEU A 185 -12.95 -2.59 -3.22
C LEU A 185 -13.10 -2.98 -4.69
N VAL A 186 -12.62 -2.13 -5.58
CA VAL A 186 -12.64 -2.37 -7.03
C VAL A 186 -11.21 -2.45 -7.55
N LEU A 187 -10.93 -3.52 -8.29
CA LEU A 187 -9.72 -3.67 -9.09
C LEU A 187 -10.14 -3.69 -10.55
N ASP A 188 -9.68 -2.71 -11.33
CA ASP A 188 -10.00 -2.60 -12.75
C ASP A 188 -8.97 -3.34 -13.60
N ASP A 189 -9.40 -4.40 -14.27
CA ASP A 189 -8.55 -5.25 -15.12
C ASP A 189 -7.98 -4.50 -16.35
N ASN A 190 -8.56 -3.35 -16.71
CA ASN A 190 -8.10 -2.54 -17.85
C ASN A 190 -7.02 -1.52 -17.44
N LEU A 191 -6.80 -1.30 -16.14
CA LEU A 191 -5.82 -0.35 -15.64
C LEU A 191 -4.49 -1.04 -15.34
N HIS A 192 -3.62 -1.05 -16.35
CA HIS A 192 -2.30 -1.65 -16.26
C HIS A 192 -1.26 -0.59 -15.87
N VAL A 193 -0.76 -0.64 -14.66
CA VAL A 193 0.30 0.25 -14.16
C VAL A 193 1.63 -0.46 -14.25
N LYS A 194 2.61 0.15 -14.93
CA LYS A 194 3.96 -0.40 -15.03
C LYS A 194 4.70 -0.14 -13.71
N HIS A 195 5.24 -1.18 -13.11
CA HIS A 195 6.01 -1.14 -11.88
C HIS A 195 7.48 -1.40 -12.21
N LEU A 196 8.31 -0.39 -12.07
CA LEU A 196 9.69 -0.40 -12.56
C LEU A 196 10.62 -1.25 -11.70
N LYS A 197 10.32 -1.36 -10.40
CA LYS A 197 11.09 -2.17 -9.44
C LYS A 197 10.23 -3.29 -8.86
N PRO A 198 10.50 -4.58 -9.16
CA PRO A 198 9.72 -5.69 -8.61
C PRO A 198 9.70 -5.68 -7.07
N THR A 199 8.52 -5.86 -6.49
CA THR A 199 8.34 -5.84 -5.03
C THR A 199 9.11 -6.94 -4.32
N GLY A 200 9.76 -6.62 -3.23
CA GLY A 200 10.23 -7.59 -2.24
C GLY A 200 11.70 -8.01 -2.35
N ALA A 201 12.49 -7.42 -3.26
CA ALA A 201 13.92 -7.72 -3.35
C ALA A 201 14.70 -7.37 -2.07
N SER A 202 14.29 -6.33 -1.34
CA SER A 202 14.96 -5.84 -0.11
C SER A 202 14.34 -6.32 1.21
N TYR A 203 13.15 -6.96 1.19
CA TYR A 203 12.38 -7.26 2.42
C TYR A 203 12.89 -8.47 3.23
N ASN A 204 13.73 -9.34 2.66
CA ASN A 204 13.93 -10.69 3.20
C ASN A 204 14.74 -10.78 4.51
N LYS A 205 15.65 -9.86 4.80
CA LYS A 205 16.50 -9.95 6.03
C LYS A 205 15.99 -9.08 7.19
N ALA A 206 15.46 -7.89 6.91
CA ALA A 206 15.02 -6.94 7.94
C ALA A 206 13.62 -7.25 8.52
N ALA A 207 12.80 -8.02 7.80
CA ALA A 207 11.43 -8.37 8.19
C ALA A 207 11.31 -9.59 9.10
N LYS A 208 12.43 -10.11 9.64
CA LYS A 208 12.43 -11.27 10.52
C LYS A 208 11.49 -11.06 11.70
N HIS A 209 10.53 -11.96 11.88
CA HIS A 209 9.49 -11.95 12.92
C HIS A 209 8.39 -10.88 12.79
N LEU A 210 8.58 -9.79 12.03
CA LEU A 210 7.59 -8.70 11.91
C LEU A 210 6.24 -9.17 11.32
N GLN A 211 6.24 -10.17 10.45
CA GLN A 211 5.01 -10.72 9.90
C GLN A 211 4.16 -11.44 10.97
N GLY A 212 4.80 -12.22 11.83
CA GLY A 212 4.12 -12.86 12.97
C GLY A 212 3.58 -11.84 13.98
N GLU A 213 4.34 -10.80 14.27
CA GLU A 213 3.90 -9.66 15.09
C GLU A 213 2.71 -8.95 14.45
N ALA A 214 2.73 -8.71 13.13
CA ALA A 214 1.61 -8.12 12.41
C ALA A 214 0.33 -8.96 12.54
N MET A 215 0.42 -10.30 12.42
CA MET A 215 -0.72 -11.19 12.64
C MET A 215 -1.29 -11.08 14.05
N TYR A 216 -0.43 -10.92 15.07
CA TYR A 216 -0.85 -10.63 16.42
C TYR A 216 -1.56 -9.28 16.51
N LYS A 217 -0.94 -8.20 16.03
CA LYS A 217 -1.50 -6.84 16.06
C LYS A 217 -2.84 -6.75 15.33
N MET A 218 -3.01 -7.46 14.22
CA MET A 218 -4.25 -7.56 13.44
C MET A 218 -5.29 -8.54 14.02
N ARG A 219 -5.06 -9.11 15.21
CA ARG A 219 -5.99 -10.02 15.92
C ARG A 219 -6.41 -11.26 15.11
N TYR A 220 -5.52 -11.80 14.26
CA TYR A 220 -5.82 -13.02 13.49
C TYR A 220 -6.02 -14.27 14.35
N GLY A 221 -5.40 -14.31 15.52
CA GLY A 221 -5.37 -15.49 16.37
C GLY A 221 -4.34 -16.54 15.91
N ILE A 222 -4.00 -17.45 16.83
CA ILE A 222 -2.93 -18.42 16.58
C ILE A 222 -3.25 -19.37 15.41
N THR A 223 -4.48 -19.83 15.30
CA THR A 223 -4.88 -20.82 14.28
C THR A 223 -4.71 -20.27 12.86
N LEU A 224 -5.23 -19.06 12.57
CA LEU A 224 -5.06 -18.44 11.25
C LEU A 224 -3.59 -18.05 11.00
N THR A 225 -2.85 -17.70 12.05
CA THR A 225 -1.40 -17.44 11.94
C THR A 225 -0.65 -18.69 11.53
N LEU A 226 -0.93 -19.85 12.14
CA LEU A 226 -0.33 -21.15 11.77
C LEU A 226 -0.66 -21.53 10.33
N LEU A 227 -1.94 -21.44 9.93
CA LEU A 227 -2.34 -21.74 8.55
C LEU A 227 -1.64 -20.82 7.53
N THR A 228 -1.52 -19.53 7.86
CA THR A 228 -0.80 -18.57 7.02
C THR A 228 0.69 -18.90 6.95
N ALA A 229 1.30 -19.23 8.08
CA ALA A 229 2.71 -19.60 8.16
C ALA A 229 3.04 -20.84 7.30
N VAL A 230 2.21 -21.89 7.38
CA VAL A 230 2.33 -23.10 6.53
C VAL A 230 2.21 -22.72 5.06
N LYS A 231 1.11 -22.01 4.69
CA LYS A 231 0.87 -21.59 3.30
C LYS A 231 2.05 -20.79 2.72
N MET A 232 2.58 -19.83 3.49
CA MET A 232 3.68 -18.99 3.03
C MET A 232 5.00 -19.74 2.93
N SER A 233 5.25 -20.68 3.84
CA SER A 233 6.43 -21.55 3.80
C SER A 233 6.44 -22.46 2.57
N LEU A 234 5.29 -23.03 2.23
CA LEU A 234 5.11 -23.83 1.02
C LEU A 234 5.28 -22.98 -0.25
N LYS A 235 4.63 -21.81 -0.30
CA LYS A 235 4.73 -20.88 -1.44
C LYS A 235 6.17 -20.41 -1.69
N LYS A 236 6.91 -20.13 -0.62
CA LYS A 236 8.31 -19.66 -0.67
C LYS A 236 9.35 -20.79 -0.68
N LYS A 237 8.90 -22.03 -0.58
CA LYS A 237 9.76 -23.23 -0.45
C LYS A 237 10.83 -23.06 0.64
N SER A 238 10.46 -22.49 1.78
CA SER A 238 11.39 -22.09 2.84
C SER A 238 10.77 -22.23 4.24
N TRP A 239 11.21 -23.23 5.01
CA TRP A 239 10.80 -23.47 6.39
C TRP A 239 11.13 -22.33 7.38
N PRO A 240 12.21 -21.54 7.23
CA PRO A 240 12.44 -20.37 8.06
C PRO A 240 11.28 -19.38 8.07
N TYR A 241 10.44 -19.31 7.02
CA TYR A 241 9.24 -18.48 7.03
C TYR A 241 8.22 -18.93 8.08
N PHE A 242 7.97 -20.23 8.18
CA PHE A 242 7.08 -20.77 9.21
C PHE A 242 7.56 -20.37 10.62
N TYR A 243 8.84 -20.62 10.88
CA TYR A 243 9.45 -20.30 12.17
C TYR A 243 9.36 -18.80 12.48
N ASN A 244 9.65 -17.92 11.52
CA ASN A 244 9.59 -16.49 11.69
C ASN A 244 8.17 -15.98 12.01
N TYR A 245 7.13 -16.54 11.37
CA TYR A 245 5.73 -16.22 11.69
C TYR A 245 5.38 -16.63 13.12
N LEU A 246 5.72 -17.86 13.50
CA LEU A 246 5.39 -18.38 14.81
C LEU A 246 6.12 -17.64 15.94
N VAL A 247 7.42 -17.47 15.81
CA VAL A 247 8.25 -16.77 16.81
C VAL A 247 7.81 -15.31 16.93
N GLY A 248 7.53 -14.64 15.81
CA GLY A 248 7.04 -13.26 15.82
C GLY A 248 5.70 -13.12 16.55
N TYR A 249 4.77 -14.04 16.29
CA TYR A 249 3.47 -14.05 16.96
C TYR A 249 3.59 -14.32 18.46
N LEU A 250 4.40 -15.32 18.85
CA LEU A 250 4.61 -15.67 20.27
C LEU A 250 5.31 -14.53 21.03
N LYS A 251 6.38 -13.95 20.46
CA LYS A 251 7.03 -12.78 21.06
C LYS A 251 6.04 -11.63 21.26
N ALA A 252 5.20 -11.34 20.26
CA ALA A 252 4.18 -10.31 20.38
C ALA A 252 3.12 -10.67 21.44
N THR A 253 2.81 -11.95 21.63
CA THR A 253 1.90 -12.39 22.69
C THR A 253 2.47 -12.12 24.07
N PHE A 254 3.77 -12.33 24.28
CA PHE A 254 4.42 -12.05 25.56
C PHE A 254 4.67 -10.55 25.79
N ASN A 255 5.13 -9.83 24.76
CA ASN A 255 5.44 -8.41 24.84
C ASN A 255 4.18 -7.51 24.84
N ASN A 256 3.04 -8.07 24.44
CA ASN A 256 1.74 -7.42 24.36
C ASN A 256 1.76 -6.02 23.69
N PRO A 257 2.34 -5.86 22.50
CA PRO A 257 2.32 -4.57 21.81
C PRO A 257 0.88 -4.14 21.50
N GLU A 258 0.69 -2.84 21.33
CA GLU A 258 -0.60 -2.27 20.99
C GLU A 258 -1.22 -2.94 19.74
N ARG A 259 -2.50 -3.21 19.80
CA ARG A 259 -3.26 -3.79 18.70
C ARG A 259 -3.65 -2.72 17.69
N LEU A 260 -3.58 -3.04 16.40
CA LEU A 260 -3.96 -2.11 15.32
C LEU A 260 -5.46 -1.91 15.20
N ILE A 261 -6.24 -2.83 15.77
CA ILE A 261 -7.70 -2.92 15.57
C ILE A 261 -8.42 -3.34 16.85
N THR A 262 -9.72 -3.02 16.92
CA THR A 262 -10.62 -3.40 18.01
C THR A 262 -10.89 -4.91 18.06
N LYS A 263 -11.51 -5.38 19.14
CA LYS A 263 -11.90 -6.79 19.28
C LYS A 263 -12.94 -7.20 18.24
N ASP A 264 -13.91 -6.33 17.93
CA ASP A 264 -14.99 -6.59 16.97
C ASP A 264 -14.48 -6.62 15.54
N GLN A 265 -13.60 -5.68 15.16
CA GLN A 265 -12.89 -5.72 13.89
C GLN A 265 -12.09 -7.03 13.73
N GLY A 266 -11.38 -7.45 14.77
CA GLY A 266 -10.66 -8.71 14.78
C GLY A 266 -11.57 -9.94 14.65
N LYS A 267 -12.75 -9.93 15.26
CA LYS A 267 -13.77 -10.99 15.09
C LYS A 267 -14.26 -11.06 13.65
N PHE A 268 -14.62 -9.91 13.06
CA PHE A 268 -15.02 -9.81 11.66
C PHE A 268 -13.95 -10.36 10.71
N ILE A 269 -12.69 -9.94 10.88
CA ILE A 269 -11.57 -10.39 10.04
C ILE A 269 -11.39 -11.90 10.11
N ARG A 270 -11.42 -12.49 11.31
CA ARG A 270 -11.31 -13.94 11.46
C ARG A 270 -12.46 -14.66 10.75
N ASN A 271 -13.69 -14.19 10.92
CA ASN A 271 -14.86 -14.77 10.25
C ASN A 271 -14.73 -14.70 8.72
N LEU A 272 -14.32 -13.54 8.20
CA LEU A 272 -14.09 -13.36 6.77
C LEU A 272 -13.00 -14.31 6.23
N ARG A 273 -11.90 -14.47 6.97
CA ARG A 273 -10.82 -15.39 6.58
C ARG A 273 -11.25 -16.85 6.64
N TRP A 274 -12.00 -17.25 7.66
CA TRP A 274 -12.55 -18.61 7.74
C TRP A 274 -13.55 -18.89 6.64
N LYS A 275 -14.43 -17.92 6.30
CA LYS A 275 -15.34 -18.04 5.16
C LYS A 275 -14.57 -18.31 3.87
N GLY A 276 -13.57 -17.48 3.55
CA GLY A 276 -12.76 -17.68 2.34
C GLY A 276 -11.89 -18.94 2.33
N ILE A 277 -11.57 -19.52 3.50
CA ILE A 277 -10.91 -20.84 3.59
C ILE A 277 -11.92 -21.95 3.25
N LYS A 278 -13.12 -21.89 3.81
CA LYS A 278 -14.18 -22.89 3.55
C LYS A 278 -14.57 -22.93 2.07
N GLU A 279 -14.80 -21.76 1.45
CA GLU A 279 -15.13 -21.63 0.02
C GLU A 279 -14.06 -22.20 -0.94
N LYS A 280 -12.84 -22.40 -0.47
CA LYS A 280 -11.73 -22.99 -1.26
C LYS A 280 -11.55 -24.48 -1.03
N LEU A 281 -12.15 -25.02 0.03
CA LEU A 281 -12.02 -26.43 0.41
C LEU A 281 -13.25 -27.25 0.02
N PHE A 282 -14.38 -26.58 -0.09
CA PHE A 282 -15.69 -27.14 -0.42
C PHE A 282 -16.32 -26.37 -1.60
#